data_841029b5c961cc2cdc06a6bf9cb66dab
#
_entry.id   841029b5c961cc2cdc06a6bf9cb66dab
#
_cell.length_a   1.000
_cell.length_b   1.000
_cell.length_c   1.000
_cell.angle_alpha   90.00
_cell.angle_beta   90.00
_cell.angle_gamma   90.00
#
_symmetry.space_group_name_H-M   'P 1'
#
loop_
_entity.id
_entity.type
_entity.pdbx_description
1 polymer ?
#
loop_
_entity_poly.entity_id
_entity_poly.type
_entity_poly.pdbx_seq_one_letter_code
_entity_poly.pdbx_strand_id
1 'polypeptide(L)'
;MESRLQWMRQAPTLWVDWSPTLGGWEAADLLSQRYPQARVLRVEPAQARQTRALARLAPPRWQFWKATPQVVAQAPAGQAQMLWSNMLLHAHPNPESLLRQWHAALAVDGYVMFSCLGPDSLQELRHLYAQNGWPPPSHSFTDMHDWGDLLVQAGFAEPVMDMERITLTYPDAPAVLADLRDLGRNLSPSRHPVCRSRAWGQGLQQAMASPDSPLLSTQAGRLKLTFEVIYGHAFKPTPRARVASKTEVPLQDLKAMLGRRPTRD
;
A
#
# COMPACT_ATOMS: atom_id res chain seq x y z
N MET A 1 3.05 8.10 7.68
CA MET A 1 1.72 8.08 7.00
C MET A 1 0.62 8.66 7.87
N GLU A 2 0.52 8.29 9.16
CA GLU A 2 -0.55 8.83 10.06
C GLU A 2 -0.51 10.36 10.17
N SER A 3 0.67 10.97 10.31
CA SER A 3 0.83 12.43 10.36
C SER A 3 0.23 13.19 9.16
N ARG A 4 0.13 12.54 8.00
CA ARG A 4 -0.46 13.12 6.79
C ARG A 4 -2.00 13.22 6.87
N LEU A 5 -2.63 12.48 7.79
CA LEU A 5 -4.08 12.57 8.03
C LEU A 5 -4.53 13.90 8.65
N GLN A 6 -3.60 14.71 9.15
CA GLN A 6 -3.93 16.06 9.67
C GLN A 6 -4.55 16.97 8.59
N TRP A 7 -4.27 16.69 7.30
CA TRP A 7 -4.79 17.44 6.17
C TRP A 7 -6.17 16.96 5.70
N MET A 8 -6.63 15.80 6.20
CA MET A 8 -7.96 15.26 5.89
C MET A 8 -9.02 15.92 6.75
N ARG A 9 -9.93 16.65 6.12
CA ARG A 9 -10.98 17.43 6.82
C ARG A 9 -12.06 16.56 7.46
N GLN A 10 -12.36 15.40 6.88
CA GLN A 10 -13.40 14.50 7.35
C GLN A 10 -12.81 13.38 8.20
N ALA A 11 -13.29 13.27 9.46
CA ALA A 11 -13.04 12.09 10.28
C ALA A 11 -13.95 10.95 9.78
N PRO A 12 -13.41 9.76 9.51
CA PRO A 12 -14.22 8.62 9.10
C PRO A 12 -15.08 8.11 10.26
N THR A 13 -16.32 7.67 9.97
CA THR A 13 -17.13 6.89 10.92
C THR A 13 -16.92 5.39 10.74
N LEU A 14 -16.51 4.96 9.54
CA LEU A 14 -16.08 3.61 9.24
C LEU A 14 -14.79 3.67 8.40
N TRP A 15 -13.76 3.01 8.86
CA TRP A 15 -12.56 2.83 8.05
C TRP A 15 -12.17 1.37 7.93
N VAL A 16 -11.50 1.06 6.82
CA VAL A 16 -10.98 -0.27 6.52
C VAL A 16 -9.48 -0.29 6.77
N ASP A 17 -9.03 -1.27 7.56
CA ASP A 17 -7.62 -1.63 7.74
C ASP A 17 -7.32 -2.84 6.87
N TRP A 18 -6.58 -2.60 5.78
CA TRP A 18 -6.35 -3.64 4.77
C TRP A 18 -5.04 -4.39 5.03
N SER A 19 -5.15 -5.67 5.33
CA SER A 19 -4.06 -6.60 5.64
C SER A 19 -3.15 -6.14 6.79
N PRO A 20 -3.70 -5.82 7.98
CA PRO A 20 -2.90 -5.40 9.13
C PRO A 20 -1.86 -6.42 9.57
N THR A 21 -2.05 -7.70 9.29
CA THR A 21 -1.05 -8.74 9.58
C THR A 21 0.23 -8.63 8.73
N LEU A 22 0.20 -7.87 7.65
CA LEU A 22 1.35 -7.56 6.80
C LEU A 22 1.86 -6.13 7.03
N GLY A 23 0.95 -5.19 7.22
CA GLY A 23 1.26 -3.76 7.32
C GLY A 23 1.66 -3.26 8.72
N GLY A 24 1.59 -4.13 9.73
CA GLY A 24 1.86 -3.76 11.13
C GLY A 24 0.62 -3.27 11.88
N TRP A 25 0.58 -3.58 13.16
CA TRP A 25 -0.56 -3.29 14.04
C TRP A 25 -0.48 -1.92 14.70
N GLU A 26 0.73 -1.38 14.86
CA GLU A 26 0.97 -0.10 15.52
C GLU A 26 0.26 1.06 14.82
N ALA A 27 0.20 1.01 13.48
CA ALA A 27 -0.52 2.01 12.69
C ALA A 27 -2.03 1.96 12.96
N ALA A 28 -2.59 0.76 13.10
CA ALA A 28 -4.00 0.57 13.44
C ALA A 28 -4.34 1.10 14.84
N ASP A 29 -3.41 0.92 15.79
CA ASP A 29 -3.58 1.43 17.15
C ASP A 29 -3.53 2.97 17.18
N LEU A 30 -2.61 3.60 16.44
CA LEU A 30 -2.55 5.06 16.27
C LEU A 30 -3.83 5.62 15.64
N LEU A 31 -4.35 4.97 14.60
CA LEU A 31 -5.60 5.39 13.95
C LEU A 31 -6.82 5.24 14.86
N SER A 32 -6.85 4.19 15.66
CA SER A 32 -7.93 3.98 16.64
C SER A 32 -7.91 5.05 17.74
N GLN A 33 -6.72 5.53 18.13
CA GLN A 33 -6.58 6.66 19.04
C GLN A 33 -7.00 8.00 18.40
N ARG A 34 -6.67 8.19 17.12
CA ARG A 34 -7.04 9.39 16.36
C ARG A 34 -8.53 9.49 16.09
N TYR A 35 -9.18 8.34 15.83
CA TYR A 35 -10.60 8.25 15.50
C TYR A 35 -11.35 7.30 16.47
N PRO A 36 -11.45 7.66 17.75
CA PRO A 36 -11.97 6.74 18.79
C PRO A 36 -13.45 6.37 18.61
N GLN A 37 -14.21 7.16 17.86
CA GLN A 37 -15.62 6.89 17.56
C GLN A 37 -15.82 6.12 16.25
N ALA A 38 -14.77 5.94 15.47
CA ALA A 38 -14.85 5.26 14.18
C ALA A 38 -14.88 3.73 14.37
N ARG A 39 -15.73 3.07 13.59
CA ARG A 39 -15.70 1.62 13.46
C ARG A 39 -14.51 1.21 12.58
N VAL A 40 -13.85 0.12 12.95
CA VAL A 40 -12.74 -0.44 12.19
C VAL A 40 -13.18 -1.79 11.62
N LEU A 41 -13.08 -1.92 10.29
CA LEU A 41 -13.24 -3.19 9.60
C LEU A 41 -11.88 -3.66 9.09
N ARG A 42 -11.40 -4.79 9.61
CA ARG A 42 -10.12 -5.36 9.17
C ARG A 42 -10.35 -6.36 8.05
N VAL A 43 -9.63 -6.16 6.95
CA VAL A 43 -9.72 -7.03 5.77
C VAL A 43 -8.47 -7.87 5.66
N GLU A 44 -8.65 -9.19 5.77
CA GLU A 44 -7.60 -10.18 5.55
C GLU A 44 -8.07 -11.20 4.52
N PRO A 45 -7.63 -11.09 3.25
CA PRO A 45 -8.09 -11.99 2.19
C PRO A 45 -7.74 -13.47 2.43
N ALA A 46 -6.63 -13.75 3.11
CA ALA A 46 -6.18 -15.11 3.38
C ALA A 46 -6.70 -15.63 4.73
N GLN A 47 -7.36 -16.78 4.74
CA GLN A 47 -7.93 -17.39 5.94
C GLN A 47 -6.93 -17.58 7.09
N ALA A 48 -5.69 -17.99 6.79
CA ALA A 48 -4.64 -18.13 7.80
C ALA A 48 -4.30 -16.79 8.48
N ARG A 49 -4.37 -15.66 7.75
CA ARG A 49 -4.18 -14.33 8.33
C ARG A 49 -5.39 -13.87 9.12
N GLN A 50 -6.60 -14.19 8.68
CA GLN A 50 -7.82 -13.93 9.47
C GLN A 50 -7.72 -14.58 10.85
N THR A 51 -7.34 -15.86 10.90
CA THR A 51 -7.16 -16.58 12.17
C THR A 51 -6.14 -15.91 13.08
N ARG A 52 -5.00 -15.46 12.52
CA ARG A 52 -3.98 -14.72 13.29
C ARG A 52 -4.49 -13.36 13.78
N ALA A 53 -5.21 -12.65 12.94
CA ALA A 53 -5.80 -11.35 13.29
C ALA A 53 -6.84 -11.51 14.41
N LEU A 54 -7.72 -12.47 14.31
CA LEU A 54 -8.71 -12.77 15.34
C LEU A 54 -8.05 -13.17 16.67
N ALA A 55 -7.02 -14.02 16.63
CA ALA A 55 -6.29 -14.43 17.83
C ALA A 55 -5.61 -13.24 18.54
N ARG A 56 -5.01 -12.28 17.76
CA ARG A 56 -4.39 -11.09 18.32
C ARG A 56 -5.41 -10.11 18.91
N LEU A 57 -6.56 -9.99 18.28
CA LEU A 57 -7.61 -9.04 18.67
C LEU A 57 -8.56 -9.60 19.73
N ALA A 58 -8.47 -10.89 20.05
CA ALA A 58 -9.34 -11.52 21.03
C ALA A 58 -9.20 -10.82 22.39
N PRO A 59 -10.30 -10.30 22.96
CA PRO A 59 -10.25 -9.70 24.28
C PRO A 59 -9.88 -10.76 25.33
N PRO A 60 -9.23 -10.37 26.43
CA PRO A 60 -9.03 -11.27 27.55
C PRO A 60 -10.36 -11.90 27.99
N ARG A 61 -10.36 -13.16 28.41
CA ARG A 61 -11.58 -13.91 28.76
C ARG A 61 -12.49 -13.21 29.78
N TRP A 62 -11.94 -12.36 30.62
CA TRP A 62 -12.70 -11.59 31.62
C TRP A 62 -13.39 -10.34 31.02
N GLN A 63 -13.10 -9.97 29.74
CA GLN A 63 -13.73 -8.85 29.04
C GLN A 63 -14.80 -9.34 28.02
N PHE A 64 -15.63 -10.30 28.40
CA PHE A 64 -16.65 -10.90 27.53
C PHE A 64 -17.72 -9.90 27.01
N TRP A 65 -17.81 -8.70 27.63
CA TRP A 65 -18.71 -7.62 27.19
C TRP A 65 -18.15 -6.75 26.04
N LYS A 66 -16.86 -6.89 25.71
CA LYS A 66 -16.30 -6.17 24.56
C LYS A 66 -16.78 -6.77 23.26
N ALA A 67 -17.13 -5.88 22.30
CA ALA A 67 -17.53 -6.30 20.98
C ALA A 67 -16.44 -7.15 20.31
N THR A 68 -16.85 -8.25 19.65
CA THR A 68 -15.92 -9.10 18.90
C THR A 68 -15.33 -8.31 17.74
N PRO A 69 -14.00 -8.32 17.59
CA PRO A 69 -13.34 -7.64 16.47
C PRO A 69 -13.83 -8.18 15.12
N GLN A 70 -14.13 -7.29 14.20
CA GLN A 70 -14.55 -7.68 12.86
C GLN A 70 -13.34 -7.86 11.95
N VAL A 71 -13.12 -9.11 11.52
CA VAL A 71 -12.13 -9.48 10.50
C VAL A 71 -12.87 -10.21 9.40
N VAL A 72 -12.75 -9.72 8.17
CA VAL A 72 -13.46 -10.26 7.00
C VAL A 72 -12.50 -10.55 5.86
N ALA A 73 -12.91 -11.43 4.95
CA ALA A 73 -12.14 -11.74 3.74
C ALA A 73 -12.21 -10.61 2.70
N GLN A 74 -13.34 -9.92 2.64
CA GLN A 74 -13.62 -8.85 1.68
C GLN A 74 -14.36 -7.71 2.36
N ALA A 75 -14.00 -6.49 2.00
CA ALA A 75 -14.73 -5.32 2.45
C ALA A 75 -16.09 -5.22 1.75
N PRO A 76 -17.16 -4.84 2.46
CA PRO A 76 -18.44 -4.50 1.83
C PRO A 76 -18.27 -3.28 0.92
N ALA A 77 -18.93 -3.32 -0.25
CA ALA A 77 -18.80 -2.26 -1.25
C ALA A 77 -19.46 -0.94 -0.78
N GLY A 78 -18.85 0.18 -1.09
CA GLY A 78 -19.42 1.52 -0.95
C GLY A 78 -19.64 2.00 0.48
N GLN A 79 -18.99 1.43 1.48
CA GLN A 79 -19.27 1.75 2.88
C GLN A 79 -18.17 2.53 3.61
N ALA A 80 -16.90 2.30 3.27
CA ALA A 80 -15.79 2.89 3.99
C ALA A 80 -15.54 4.35 3.56
N GLN A 81 -15.38 5.25 4.52
CA GLN A 81 -14.94 6.62 4.23
C GLN A 81 -13.42 6.74 4.13
N MET A 82 -12.70 5.83 4.77
CA MET A 82 -11.24 5.74 4.64
C MET A 82 -10.84 4.27 4.48
N LEU A 83 -9.87 4.03 3.60
CA LEU A 83 -9.18 2.76 3.50
C LEU A 83 -7.69 3.01 3.77
N TRP A 84 -7.16 2.26 4.70
CA TRP A 84 -5.76 2.29 5.10
C TRP A 84 -5.07 1.00 4.70
N SER A 85 -3.92 1.12 4.03
CA SER A 85 -3.07 -0.02 3.68
C SER A 85 -1.61 0.34 3.83
N ASN A 86 -0.92 -0.32 4.74
CA ASN A 86 0.49 -0.07 5.01
C ASN A 86 1.36 -1.15 4.39
N MET A 87 2.40 -0.76 3.63
CA MET A 87 3.47 -1.62 3.10
C MET A 87 3.00 -2.89 2.36
N LEU A 88 1.88 -2.82 1.64
CA LEU A 88 1.30 -3.99 0.93
C LEU A 88 1.48 -3.92 -0.58
N LEU A 89 1.20 -2.75 -1.18
CA LEU A 89 0.96 -2.62 -2.62
C LEU A 89 2.13 -3.10 -3.48
N HIS A 90 3.38 -2.80 -3.08
CA HIS A 90 4.60 -3.21 -3.78
C HIS A 90 4.84 -4.72 -3.83
N ALA A 91 4.21 -5.49 -2.93
CA ALA A 91 4.35 -6.94 -2.84
C ALA A 91 3.13 -7.71 -3.35
N HIS A 92 2.10 -7.01 -3.82
CA HIS A 92 0.88 -7.65 -4.30
C HIS A 92 1.04 -8.17 -5.74
N PRO A 93 0.67 -9.43 -6.04
CA PRO A 93 0.89 -10.03 -7.37
C PRO A 93 0.05 -9.39 -8.48
N ASN A 94 -1.07 -8.76 -8.14
CA ASN A 94 -1.92 -8.04 -9.07
C ASN A 94 -2.40 -6.72 -8.44
N PRO A 95 -1.57 -5.68 -8.48
CA PRO A 95 -1.87 -4.40 -7.85
C PRO A 95 -3.10 -3.70 -8.45
N GLU A 96 -3.33 -3.81 -9.75
CA GLU A 96 -4.52 -3.23 -10.39
C GLU A 96 -5.82 -3.82 -9.84
N SER A 97 -5.87 -5.14 -9.65
CA SER A 97 -7.02 -5.80 -9.03
C SER A 97 -7.22 -5.34 -7.59
N LEU A 98 -6.12 -5.15 -6.84
CA LEU A 98 -6.17 -4.66 -5.47
C LEU A 98 -6.72 -3.23 -5.40
N LEU A 99 -6.23 -2.33 -6.26
CA LEU A 99 -6.72 -0.95 -6.34
C LEU A 99 -8.21 -0.88 -6.69
N ARG A 100 -8.69 -1.73 -7.61
CA ARG A 100 -10.12 -1.84 -7.91
C ARG A 100 -10.94 -2.33 -6.71
N GLN A 101 -10.42 -3.27 -5.91
CA GLN A 101 -11.08 -3.72 -4.68
C GLN A 101 -11.14 -2.59 -3.64
N TRP A 102 -10.07 -1.82 -3.49
CA TRP A 102 -10.03 -0.66 -2.61
C TRP A 102 -11.06 0.38 -3.04
N HIS A 103 -11.08 0.72 -4.34
CA HIS A 103 -12.08 1.63 -4.89
C HIS A 103 -13.51 1.14 -4.66
N ALA A 104 -13.78 -0.15 -4.85
CA ALA A 104 -15.12 -0.72 -4.62
C ALA A 104 -15.56 -0.62 -3.16
N ALA A 105 -14.64 -0.81 -2.20
CA ALA A 105 -14.93 -0.76 -0.76
C ALA A 105 -15.28 0.65 -0.26
N LEU A 106 -14.71 1.69 -0.88
CA LEU A 106 -14.92 3.07 -0.47
C LEU A 106 -16.31 3.58 -0.84
N ALA A 107 -16.88 4.40 0.05
CA ALA A 107 -18.02 5.26 -0.26
C ALA A 107 -17.62 6.35 -1.26
N VAL A 108 -18.60 7.01 -1.87
CA VAL A 108 -18.36 8.25 -2.64
C VAL A 108 -17.74 9.28 -1.68
N ASP A 109 -16.78 10.05 -2.16
CA ASP A 109 -15.97 11.01 -1.41
C ASP A 109 -15.08 10.37 -0.32
N GLY A 110 -15.10 9.04 -0.18
CA GLY A 110 -14.14 8.31 0.63
C GLY A 110 -12.75 8.30 -0.03
N TYR A 111 -11.73 8.05 0.77
CA TYR A 111 -10.33 8.07 0.29
C TYR A 111 -9.53 6.85 0.72
N VAL A 112 -8.55 6.51 -0.11
CA VAL A 112 -7.50 5.55 0.23
C VAL A 112 -6.28 6.31 0.76
N MET A 113 -5.62 5.75 1.75
CA MET A 113 -4.29 6.14 2.23
C MET A 113 -3.42 4.90 2.30
N PHE A 114 -2.30 4.89 1.60
CA PHE A 114 -1.42 3.73 1.58
C PHE A 114 0.06 4.11 1.61
N SER A 115 0.90 3.12 1.93
CA SER A 115 2.35 3.20 1.75
C SER A 115 2.88 1.95 1.06
N CYS A 116 3.96 2.11 0.33
CA CYS A 116 4.68 1.01 -0.31
C CYS A 116 6.16 1.37 -0.50
N LEU A 117 6.96 0.38 -0.91
CA LEU A 117 8.36 0.61 -1.28
C LEU A 117 8.44 1.13 -2.72
N GLY A 118 9.36 2.08 -2.92
CA GLY A 118 9.71 2.65 -4.21
C GLY A 118 11.03 2.11 -4.78
N PRO A 119 11.38 2.51 -6.02
CA PRO A 119 12.47 1.94 -6.81
C PRO A 119 13.86 2.10 -6.20
N ASP A 120 14.11 3.09 -5.38
CA ASP A 120 15.41 3.28 -4.72
C ASP A 120 15.59 2.39 -3.46
N SER A 121 14.56 1.62 -3.06
CA SER A 121 14.69 0.71 -1.93
C SER A 121 15.72 -0.39 -2.19
N LEU A 122 16.53 -0.68 -1.15
CA LEU A 122 17.55 -1.72 -1.18
C LEU A 122 18.62 -1.55 -2.29
N GLN A 123 18.87 -0.32 -2.72
CA GLN A 123 19.83 -0.05 -3.82
C GLN A 123 21.22 -0.57 -3.52
N GLU A 124 21.70 -0.47 -2.27
CA GLU A 124 23.01 -0.98 -1.86
C GLU A 124 23.08 -2.51 -1.98
N LEU A 125 22.02 -3.19 -1.55
CA LEU A 125 21.93 -4.65 -1.65
C LEU A 125 21.86 -5.10 -3.11
N ARG A 126 21.10 -4.41 -3.96
CA ARG A 126 21.03 -4.71 -5.40
C ARG A 126 22.39 -4.51 -6.08
N HIS A 127 23.11 -3.45 -5.73
CA HIS A 127 24.46 -3.19 -6.22
C HIS A 127 25.41 -4.32 -5.80
N LEU A 128 25.41 -4.73 -4.53
CA LEU A 128 26.23 -5.83 -4.04
C LEU A 128 25.99 -7.13 -4.83
N TYR A 129 24.71 -7.45 -5.09
CA TYR A 129 24.36 -8.64 -5.84
C TYR A 129 24.83 -8.57 -7.29
N ALA A 130 24.68 -7.41 -7.94
CA ALA A 130 25.15 -7.18 -9.31
C ALA A 130 26.68 -7.29 -9.41
N GLN A 131 27.45 -6.72 -8.48
CA GLN A 131 28.91 -6.83 -8.42
C GLN A 131 29.40 -8.28 -8.32
N ASN A 132 28.62 -9.13 -7.64
CA ASN A 132 28.99 -10.54 -7.45
C ASN A 132 28.35 -11.47 -8.50
N GLY A 133 27.64 -10.94 -9.51
CA GLY A 133 26.95 -11.75 -10.53
C GLY A 133 25.81 -12.62 -9.95
N TRP A 134 25.25 -12.25 -8.82
CA TRP A 134 24.16 -12.99 -8.19
C TRP A 134 22.80 -12.58 -8.75
N PRO A 135 21.83 -13.52 -8.82
CA PRO A 135 20.45 -13.19 -9.16
C PRO A 135 19.88 -12.10 -8.22
N PRO A 136 18.95 -11.25 -8.70
CA PRO A 136 18.48 -10.08 -7.97
C PRO A 136 17.94 -10.43 -6.57
N PRO A 137 18.25 -9.61 -5.54
CA PRO A 137 17.82 -9.84 -4.16
C PRO A 137 16.35 -9.49 -3.91
N SER A 138 15.76 -8.68 -4.78
CA SER A 138 14.35 -8.25 -4.72
C SER A 138 13.76 -8.19 -6.12
N HIS A 139 12.44 -8.12 -6.22
CA HIS A 139 11.77 -7.68 -7.45
C HIS A 139 11.96 -6.17 -7.66
N SER A 140 11.65 -5.68 -8.85
CA SER A 140 11.62 -4.25 -9.15
C SER A 140 10.41 -3.61 -8.47
N PHE A 141 10.63 -2.47 -7.81
CA PHE A 141 9.55 -1.68 -7.22
C PHE A 141 9.04 -0.65 -8.22
N THR A 142 7.76 -0.38 -8.18
CA THR A 142 7.08 0.57 -9.06
C THR A 142 7.31 2.00 -8.59
N ASP A 143 7.49 2.93 -9.53
CA ASP A 143 7.65 4.36 -9.26
C ASP A 143 6.34 5.01 -8.79
N MET A 144 6.46 6.14 -8.11
CA MET A 144 5.30 6.85 -7.57
C MET A 144 4.38 7.41 -8.66
N HIS A 145 4.92 7.79 -9.83
CA HIS A 145 4.12 8.29 -10.95
C HIS A 145 3.27 7.17 -11.56
N ASP A 146 3.86 5.99 -11.74
CA ASP A 146 3.15 4.79 -12.21
C ASP A 146 2.04 4.39 -11.24
N TRP A 147 2.27 4.51 -9.92
CA TRP A 147 1.21 4.29 -8.92
C TRP A 147 0.09 5.32 -9.04
N GLY A 148 0.42 6.58 -9.30
CA GLY A 148 -0.56 7.64 -9.55
C GLY A 148 -1.44 7.32 -10.76
N ASP A 149 -0.83 6.88 -11.87
CA ASP A 149 -1.54 6.49 -13.09
C ASP A 149 -2.45 5.27 -12.86
N LEU A 150 -1.97 4.26 -12.14
CA LEU A 150 -2.76 3.08 -11.78
C LEU A 150 -3.96 3.42 -10.89
N LEU A 151 -3.83 4.39 -9.98
CA LEU A 151 -4.94 4.90 -9.18
C LEU A 151 -6.02 5.53 -10.08
N VAL A 152 -5.62 6.40 -11.03
CA VAL A 152 -6.55 7.01 -11.99
C VAL A 152 -7.24 5.95 -12.84
N GLN A 153 -6.50 4.96 -13.34
CA GLN A 153 -7.05 3.84 -14.11
C GLN A 153 -8.02 2.97 -13.29
N ALA A 154 -7.79 2.85 -11.98
CA ALA A 154 -8.70 2.15 -11.07
C ALA A 154 -9.97 2.94 -10.72
N GLY A 155 -10.08 4.21 -11.17
CA GLY A 155 -11.24 5.06 -10.99
C GLY A 155 -11.13 6.08 -9.86
N PHE A 156 -9.98 6.19 -9.22
CA PHE A 156 -9.72 7.24 -8.22
C PHE A 156 -9.52 8.60 -8.87
N ALA A 157 -9.77 9.65 -8.11
CA ALA A 157 -9.51 11.03 -8.48
C ALA A 157 -8.49 11.66 -7.54
N GLU A 158 -7.82 12.70 -8.04
CA GLU A 158 -6.90 13.55 -7.28
C GLU A 158 -5.81 12.73 -6.52
N PRO A 159 -5.09 11.83 -7.20
CA PRO A 159 -4.02 11.12 -6.53
C PRO A 159 -2.90 12.09 -6.12
N VAL A 160 -2.55 12.07 -4.85
CA VAL A 160 -1.39 12.79 -4.31
C VAL A 160 -0.37 11.77 -3.85
N MET A 161 0.81 11.87 -4.42
CA MET A 161 1.92 10.98 -4.14
C MET A 161 3.07 11.77 -3.51
N ASP A 162 3.70 11.18 -2.52
CA ASP A 162 4.85 11.73 -1.81
C ASP A 162 5.83 10.59 -1.49
N MET A 163 7.10 10.90 -1.32
CA MET A 163 8.11 9.91 -1.04
C MET A 163 9.13 10.39 -0.01
N GLU A 164 9.66 9.45 0.73
CA GLU A 164 10.68 9.69 1.73
C GLU A 164 11.76 8.61 1.63
N ARG A 165 13.04 9.02 1.69
CA ARG A 165 14.17 8.10 1.78
C ARG A 165 14.59 7.95 3.22
N ILE A 166 14.54 6.72 3.71
CA ILE A 166 14.95 6.33 5.06
C ILE A 166 16.19 5.44 4.94
N THR A 167 17.27 5.85 5.57
CA THR A 167 18.49 5.03 5.62
C THR A 167 18.61 4.42 7.01
N LEU A 168 18.54 3.09 7.08
CA LEU A 168 18.78 2.31 8.28
C LEU A 168 20.25 1.92 8.36
N THR A 169 20.83 1.97 9.55
CA THR A 169 22.20 1.56 9.79
C THR A 169 22.27 0.37 10.75
N TYR A 170 23.12 -0.60 10.43
CA TYR A 170 23.24 -1.86 11.13
C TYR A 170 24.66 -2.07 11.68
N PRO A 171 24.80 -2.74 12.83
CA PRO A 171 26.11 -3.05 13.39
C PRO A 171 26.89 -4.06 12.53
N ASP A 172 26.20 -5.01 11.88
CA ASP A 172 26.81 -6.12 11.17
C ASP A 172 25.86 -6.73 10.11
N ALA A 173 26.36 -7.67 9.32
CA ALA A 173 25.59 -8.38 8.29
C ALA A 173 24.49 -9.30 8.87
N PRO A 174 24.66 -10.00 9.99
CA PRO A 174 23.56 -10.72 10.64
C PRO A 174 22.36 -9.85 10.97
N ALA A 175 22.56 -8.62 11.48
CA ALA A 175 21.47 -7.68 11.77
C ALA A 175 20.73 -7.26 10.49
N VAL A 176 21.46 -6.95 9.41
CA VAL A 176 20.86 -6.69 8.08
C VAL A 176 19.97 -7.86 7.65
N LEU A 177 20.50 -9.09 7.74
CA LEU A 177 19.79 -10.28 7.30
C LEU A 177 18.57 -10.62 8.18
N ALA A 178 18.58 -10.24 9.46
CA ALA A 178 17.43 -10.39 10.35
C ALA A 178 16.28 -9.49 9.88
N ASP A 179 16.52 -8.20 9.70
CA ASP A 179 15.51 -7.24 9.22
C ASP A 179 14.98 -7.61 7.82
N LEU A 180 15.86 -8.01 6.90
CA LEU A 180 15.43 -8.45 5.58
C LEU A 180 14.49 -9.67 5.61
N ARG A 181 14.65 -10.57 6.59
CA ARG A 181 13.70 -11.70 6.78
C ARG A 181 12.36 -11.24 7.29
N ASP A 182 12.33 -10.24 8.15
CA ASP A 182 11.10 -9.68 8.70
C ASP A 182 10.32 -8.88 7.64
N LEU A 183 11.01 -8.22 6.71
CA LEU A 183 10.40 -7.58 5.55
C LEU A 183 9.74 -8.57 4.59
N GLY A 184 10.12 -9.85 4.60
CA GLY A 184 9.48 -10.87 3.80
C GLY A 184 10.45 -11.65 2.89
N ARG A 185 9.93 -12.10 1.74
CA ARG A 185 10.66 -12.94 0.79
C ARG A 185 10.87 -12.21 -0.53
N ASN A 186 11.99 -12.54 -1.19
CA ASN A 186 12.23 -12.09 -2.55
C ASN A 186 11.17 -12.64 -3.51
N LEU A 187 10.38 -11.74 -4.10
CA LEU A 187 9.32 -12.04 -5.05
C LEU A 187 9.76 -11.95 -6.52
N SER A 188 11.04 -11.68 -6.80
CA SER A 188 11.56 -11.61 -8.16
C SER A 188 11.38 -12.95 -8.88
N PRO A 189 10.82 -12.97 -10.11
CA PRO A 189 10.81 -14.15 -10.96
C PRO A 189 12.20 -14.68 -11.26
N SER A 190 13.19 -13.78 -11.33
CA SER A 190 14.59 -14.09 -11.63
C SER A 190 15.42 -14.41 -10.38
N ARG A 191 14.80 -14.57 -9.21
CA ARG A 191 15.49 -14.97 -7.97
C ARG A 191 16.14 -16.33 -8.12
N HIS A 192 17.10 -16.63 -7.26
CA HIS A 192 17.67 -17.97 -7.19
C HIS A 192 16.58 -19.04 -6.95
N PRO A 193 16.49 -20.08 -7.77
CA PRO A 193 15.33 -20.99 -7.79
C PRO A 193 15.23 -21.94 -6.58
N VAL A 194 16.36 -22.18 -5.90
CA VAL A 194 16.45 -23.15 -4.78
C VAL A 194 16.96 -22.48 -3.50
N CYS A 195 16.82 -23.18 -2.38
CA CYS A 195 17.42 -22.75 -1.11
C CYS A 195 18.93 -22.68 -1.23
N ARG A 196 19.50 -21.60 -0.72
CA ARG A 196 20.94 -21.38 -0.74
C ARG A 196 21.63 -22.12 0.42
N SER A 197 22.85 -22.58 0.17
CA SER A 197 23.64 -23.30 1.17
C SER A 197 24.10 -22.38 2.31
N ARG A 198 24.54 -22.99 3.41
CA ARG A 198 25.19 -22.29 4.52
C ARG A 198 26.45 -21.53 4.08
N ALA A 199 27.26 -22.15 3.21
CA ALA A 199 28.46 -21.53 2.65
C ALA A 199 28.13 -20.27 1.83
N TRP A 200 27.04 -20.31 1.05
CA TRP A 200 26.58 -19.12 0.34
C TRP A 200 26.18 -18.00 1.31
N GLY A 201 25.46 -18.34 2.39
CA GLY A 201 25.08 -17.36 3.41
C GLY A 201 26.28 -16.70 4.09
N GLN A 202 27.35 -17.48 4.35
CA GLN A 202 28.63 -16.95 4.86
C GLN A 202 29.31 -16.04 3.84
N GLY A 203 29.34 -16.44 2.56
CA GLY A 203 29.88 -15.61 1.48
C GLY A 203 29.14 -14.28 1.33
N LEU A 204 27.80 -14.28 1.45
CA LEU A 204 27.00 -13.06 1.45
C LEU A 204 27.37 -12.13 2.63
N GLN A 205 27.52 -12.67 3.84
CA GLN A 205 27.90 -11.86 5.01
C GLN A 205 29.31 -11.27 4.84
N GLN A 206 30.23 -12.04 4.30
CA GLN A 206 31.61 -11.57 3.98
C GLN A 206 31.57 -10.46 2.93
N ALA A 207 30.77 -10.62 1.86
CA ALA A 207 30.64 -9.60 0.82
C ALA A 207 30.00 -8.31 1.36
N MET A 208 29.00 -8.41 2.27
CA MET A 208 28.42 -7.24 2.94
C MET A 208 29.43 -6.48 3.80
N ALA A 209 30.35 -7.18 4.45
CA ALA A 209 31.36 -6.60 5.34
C ALA A 209 32.68 -6.23 4.62
N SER A 210 32.80 -6.51 3.33
CA SER A 210 34.00 -6.19 2.52
C SER A 210 34.24 -4.67 2.48
N PRO A 211 35.50 -4.21 2.46
CA PRO A 211 35.83 -2.79 2.29
C PRO A 211 35.22 -2.13 1.04
N ASP A 212 34.99 -2.90 -0.02
CA ASP A 212 34.41 -2.44 -1.28
C ASP A 212 32.84 -2.59 -1.30
N SER A 213 32.25 -2.96 -0.17
CA SER A 213 30.82 -3.19 -0.10
C SER A 213 30.02 -1.88 -0.24
N PRO A 214 29.02 -1.81 -1.15
CA PRO A 214 28.15 -0.66 -1.26
C PRO A 214 27.26 -0.46 -0.01
N LEU A 215 27.18 -1.47 0.87
CA LEU A 215 26.47 -1.36 2.14
C LEU A 215 27.26 -0.59 3.21
N LEU A 216 28.55 -0.35 3.03
CA LEU A 216 29.31 0.39 4.03
C LEU A 216 28.76 1.81 4.24
N SER A 217 28.52 2.15 5.50
CA SER A 217 28.12 3.48 5.90
C SER A 217 29.34 4.39 6.04
N THR A 218 29.13 5.71 5.96
CA THR A 218 30.12 6.71 6.36
C THR A 218 30.47 6.64 7.86
N GLN A 219 29.58 6.06 8.67
CA GLN A 219 29.87 5.74 10.06
C GLN A 219 30.72 4.47 10.10
N ALA A 220 31.93 4.57 10.67
CA ALA A 220 32.91 3.48 10.71
C ALA A 220 32.32 2.17 11.26
N GLY A 221 32.53 1.08 10.50
CA GLY A 221 32.13 -0.28 10.87
C GLY A 221 30.64 -0.58 10.82
N ARG A 222 29.79 0.34 10.34
CA ARG A 222 28.35 0.09 10.17
C ARG A 222 27.99 -0.18 8.71
N LEU A 223 26.97 -0.99 8.52
CA LEU A 223 26.32 -1.21 7.23
C LEU A 223 25.07 -0.32 7.12
N LYS A 224 24.65 -0.01 5.90
CA LYS A 224 23.43 0.78 5.63
C LYS A 224 22.56 0.12 4.58
N LEU A 225 21.26 0.33 4.69
CA LEU A 225 20.28 0.07 3.64
C LEU A 225 19.37 1.27 3.49
N THR A 226 19.13 1.67 2.27
CA THR A 226 18.17 2.74 1.92
C THR A 226 16.83 2.14 1.55
N PHE A 227 15.76 2.72 2.10
CA PHE A 227 14.38 2.43 1.77
C PHE A 227 13.74 3.70 1.25
N GLU A 228 13.19 3.63 0.07
CA GLU A 228 12.28 4.66 -0.45
C GLU A 228 10.87 4.24 -0.09
N VAL A 229 10.21 5.05 0.74
CA VAL A 229 8.83 4.81 1.14
C VAL A 229 7.94 5.80 0.41
N ILE A 230 7.09 5.27 -0.45
CA ILE A 230 6.08 6.02 -1.16
C ILE A 230 4.80 6.06 -0.32
N TYR A 231 4.21 7.23 -0.21
CA TYR A 231 2.92 7.46 0.41
C TYR A 231 1.95 7.99 -0.65
N GLY A 232 0.77 7.39 -0.71
CA GLY A 232 -0.24 7.82 -1.65
C GLY A 232 -1.60 7.96 -0.98
N HIS A 233 -2.37 8.97 -1.44
CA HIS A 233 -3.78 9.04 -1.19
C HIS A 233 -4.54 9.47 -2.44
N ALA A 234 -5.80 9.03 -2.53
CA ALA A 234 -6.68 9.40 -3.63
C ALA A 234 -8.13 9.24 -3.20
N PHE A 235 -9.04 9.98 -3.82
CA PHE A 235 -10.46 9.97 -3.48
C PHE A 235 -11.26 9.10 -4.45
N LYS A 236 -12.38 8.54 -3.96
CA LYS A 236 -13.38 7.96 -4.82
C LYS A 236 -14.36 9.04 -5.26
N PRO A 237 -14.33 9.47 -6.53
CA PRO A 237 -15.20 10.53 -7.02
C PRO A 237 -16.65 10.07 -7.12
N THR A 238 -17.56 11.04 -7.15
CA THR A 238 -18.95 10.80 -7.57
C THR A 238 -18.96 10.21 -8.99
N PRO A 239 -19.74 9.14 -9.24
CA PRO A 239 -19.85 8.58 -10.58
C PRO A 239 -20.25 9.65 -11.59
N ARG A 240 -19.42 9.88 -12.59
CA ARG A 240 -19.77 10.78 -13.69
C ARG A 240 -20.86 10.14 -14.52
N ALA A 241 -21.91 10.91 -14.86
CA ALA A 241 -22.91 10.46 -15.83
C ALA A 241 -22.20 10.07 -17.13
N ARG A 242 -22.45 8.86 -17.63
CA ARG A 242 -21.95 8.47 -18.93
C ARG A 242 -22.65 9.35 -19.96
N VAL A 243 -21.94 10.31 -20.53
CA VAL A 243 -22.41 10.98 -21.75
C VAL A 243 -22.39 9.94 -22.85
N ALA A 244 -23.54 9.66 -23.43
CA ALA A 244 -23.64 8.74 -24.56
C ALA A 244 -22.73 9.28 -25.67
N SER A 245 -21.96 8.41 -26.31
CA SER A 245 -21.01 8.78 -27.37
C SER A 245 -21.71 9.31 -28.64
N LYS A 246 -23.02 9.16 -28.72
CA LYS A 246 -23.92 9.79 -29.70
C LYS A 246 -25.19 10.21 -29.01
N THR A 247 -25.46 11.51 -29.03
CA THR A 247 -26.78 12.05 -28.69
C THR A 247 -27.57 12.12 -30.00
N GLU A 248 -28.43 11.15 -30.24
CA GLU A 248 -29.39 11.22 -31.33
C GLU A 248 -30.58 12.05 -30.87
N VAL A 249 -30.70 13.26 -31.36
CA VAL A 249 -31.87 14.11 -31.14
C VAL A 249 -32.84 13.88 -32.31
N PRO A 250 -34.03 13.35 -32.09
CA PRO A 250 -35.03 13.21 -33.15
C PRO A 250 -35.26 14.53 -33.86
N LEU A 251 -35.34 14.49 -35.20
CA LEU A 251 -35.48 15.70 -36.03
C LEU A 251 -36.75 16.52 -35.67
N GLN A 252 -37.77 15.85 -35.13
CA GLN A 252 -38.97 16.46 -34.64
C GLN A 252 -38.74 17.33 -33.39
N ASP A 253 -37.91 16.87 -32.45
CA ASP A 253 -37.56 17.62 -31.23
C ASP A 253 -36.66 18.79 -31.55
N LEU A 254 -35.75 18.63 -32.51
CA LEU A 254 -34.90 19.72 -32.99
C LEU A 254 -35.77 20.82 -33.67
N LYS A 255 -36.75 20.45 -34.49
CA LYS A 255 -37.70 21.41 -35.09
C LYS A 255 -38.60 22.09 -34.06
N ALA A 256 -39.01 21.39 -33.00
CA ALA A 256 -39.79 21.98 -31.92
C ALA A 256 -38.98 22.98 -31.07
N MET A 257 -37.69 22.71 -30.86
CA MET A 257 -36.76 23.62 -30.19
C MET A 257 -36.46 24.87 -31.01
N LEU A 258 -36.27 24.73 -32.31
CA LEU A 258 -35.99 25.85 -33.22
C LEU A 258 -37.26 26.68 -33.53
N GLY A 259 -38.45 26.11 -33.41
CA GLY A 259 -39.72 26.80 -33.65
C GLY A 259 -40.23 27.68 -32.49
N ARG A 260 -39.65 27.58 -31.31
CA ARG A 260 -39.95 28.49 -30.18
C ARG A 260 -39.13 29.78 -30.33
N ARG A 261 -39.71 30.77 -30.98
CA ARG A 261 -39.21 32.14 -30.93
C ARG A 261 -39.31 32.66 -29.49
N PRO A 262 -38.26 33.27 -28.91
CA PRO A 262 -38.42 33.98 -27.64
C PRO A 262 -39.36 35.13 -27.82
N THR A 263 -40.48 35.14 -27.07
CA THR A 263 -41.31 36.33 -26.88
C THR A 263 -40.46 37.37 -26.17
N ARG A 264 -40.14 38.45 -26.90
CA ARG A 264 -39.61 39.68 -26.30
C ARG A 264 -40.75 40.36 -25.55
N ASP A 265 -40.68 40.40 -24.24
CA ASP A 265 -41.29 41.45 -23.40
C ASP A 265 -40.29 42.61 -23.24
#